data_e0fe46b0e93adaf0317d71ccb2c97b96
#
_entry.id   e0fe46b0e93adaf0317d71ccb2c97b96
#
_cell.length_a   1.000
_cell.length_b   1.000
_cell.length_c   1.000
_cell.angle_alpha   90.00
_cell.angle_beta   90.00
_cell.angle_gamma   90.00
#
_symmetry.space_group_name_H-M   'P 1'
#
loop_
_entity.id
_entity.type
_entity.pdbx_description
1 polymer ?
#
loop_
_entity_poly.entity_id
_entity_poly.type
_entity_poly.pdbx_seq_one_letter_code
_entity_poly.pdbx_strand_id
1 'polypeptide(L)'
;MGLHVKGIGTPEYYSGAGIEWDKGRQCWTLGAKTYIKSVCDRIEKLLETPLKNTGSPLDAGDHPEMDDTDLLVPSEILIYQMMIGCLQWAVTLGRYDIQYATNTLARFGQKPRDGHLKRALRVFGYLKFHARGKLYLDPSPVSYEGIDFKDEDWTECYPDAEEYIDENAPGSKVDTVPITVFKDASHATCLDTRRSVTGILILLGNAPIFFYSKR
;
A
#
# COMPACT_ATOMS: atom_id res chain seq x y z
N MET A 1 -37.32 16.18 1.85
CA MET A 1 -36.82 14.88 2.34
C MET A 1 -35.47 15.15 3.02
N GLY A 2 -35.39 15.01 4.34
CA GLY A 2 -34.11 15.18 5.08
C GLY A 2 -33.25 13.93 4.92
N LEU A 3 -32.01 14.11 4.51
CA LEU A 3 -31.01 13.03 4.53
C LEU A 3 -30.72 12.66 5.99
N HIS A 4 -31.04 11.42 6.37
CA HIS A 4 -30.63 10.85 7.65
C HIS A 4 -29.15 10.45 7.56
N VAL A 5 -28.24 11.28 8.09
CA VAL A 5 -26.83 10.95 8.21
C VAL A 5 -26.64 10.06 9.45
N LYS A 6 -26.16 8.85 9.25
CA LYS A 6 -25.75 7.94 10.33
C LYS A 6 -24.27 8.21 10.66
N GLY A 7 -23.92 8.16 11.93
CA GLY A 7 -22.51 8.27 12.37
C GLY A 7 -22.06 9.70 12.60
N ILE A 8 -22.83 10.48 13.36
CA ILE A 8 -22.40 11.78 13.87
C ILE A 8 -21.48 11.55 15.04
N GLY A 9 -20.22 11.98 14.93
CA GLY A 9 -19.21 11.86 16.01
C GLY A 9 -17.80 11.63 15.48
N THR A 10 -16.88 11.29 16.38
CA THR A 10 -15.50 10.96 16.03
C THR A 10 -15.48 9.67 15.20
N PRO A 11 -14.84 9.67 14.01
CA PRO A 11 -14.81 8.48 13.16
C PRO A 11 -13.98 7.38 13.82
N GLU A 12 -14.53 6.17 13.92
CA GLU A 12 -13.83 4.99 14.44
C GLU A 12 -13.40 4.03 13.33
N TYR A 13 -14.13 4.05 12.21
CA TYR A 13 -13.88 3.19 11.06
C TYR A 13 -14.10 3.93 9.74
N TYR A 14 -13.24 3.60 8.77
CA TYR A 14 -13.39 4.03 7.38
C TYR A 14 -13.10 2.86 6.44
N SER A 15 -14.09 2.43 5.68
CA SER A 15 -13.96 1.34 4.68
C SER A 15 -13.35 0.04 5.19
N GLY A 16 -13.46 -0.25 6.50
CA GLY A 16 -12.89 -1.45 7.14
C GLY A 16 -11.53 -1.22 7.82
N ALA A 17 -10.95 -0.03 7.70
CA ALA A 17 -9.81 0.39 8.49
C ALA A 17 -10.27 1.05 9.80
N GLY A 18 -9.62 0.75 10.91
CA GLY A 18 -9.80 1.44 12.17
C GLY A 18 -9.12 2.81 12.16
N ILE A 19 -9.79 3.82 12.68
CA ILE A 19 -9.27 5.17 12.87
C ILE A 19 -9.10 5.40 14.36
N GLU A 20 -7.91 5.79 14.79
CA GLU A 20 -7.60 6.03 16.18
C GLU A 20 -6.75 7.30 16.33
N TRP A 21 -6.97 8.05 17.41
CA TRP A 21 -6.10 9.17 17.76
C TRP A 21 -4.89 8.68 18.55
N ASP A 22 -3.70 8.89 18.04
CA ASP A 22 -2.44 8.63 18.75
C ASP A 22 -2.07 9.82 19.62
N LYS A 23 -2.20 9.66 20.94
CA LYS A 23 -1.91 10.72 21.91
C LYS A 23 -0.42 11.06 22.00
N GLY A 24 0.46 10.11 21.71
CA GLY A 24 1.92 10.33 21.76
C GLY A 24 2.40 11.18 20.60
N ARG A 25 1.87 10.91 19.39
CA ARG A 25 2.22 11.64 18.17
C ARG A 25 1.27 12.79 17.84
N GLN A 26 0.18 12.95 18.59
CA GLN A 26 -0.83 13.98 18.36
C GLN A 26 -1.38 13.97 16.92
N CYS A 27 -1.60 12.78 16.36
CA CYS A 27 -2.12 12.62 15.00
C CYS A 27 -3.12 11.46 14.90
N TRP A 28 -3.91 11.46 13.86
CA TRP A 28 -4.79 10.34 13.53
C TRP A 28 -4.00 9.19 12.92
N THR A 29 -4.45 7.97 13.19
CA THR A 29 -3.88 6.76 12.60
C THR A 29 -4.94 5.96 11.87
N LEU A 30 -4.53 5.32 10.75
CA LEU A 30 -5.36 4.41 9.98
C LEU A 30 -4.74 3.02 10.03
N GLY A 31 -5.49 1.99 10.44
CA GLY A 31 -4.97 0.64 10.62
C GLY A 31 -5.93 -0.46 10.17
N ALA A 32 -5.41 -1.48 9.50
CA ALA A 32 -6.17 -2.58 8.93
C ALA A 32 -6.28 -3.82 9.86
N LYS A 33 -5.99 -3.69 11.15
CA LYS A 33 -5.84 -4.81 12.10
C LYS A 33 -7.03 -5.76 12.09
N THR A 34 -8.26 -5.24 12.17
CA THR A 34 -9.49 -6.05 12.23
C THR A 34 -9.69 -6.81 10.92
N TYR A 35 -9.47 -6.16 9.77
CA TYR A 35 -9.54 -6.79 8.47
C TYR A 35 -8.49 -7.90 8.33
N ILE A 36 -7.23 -7.61 8.66
CA ILE A 36 -6.13 -8.58 8.59
C ILE A 36 -6.43 -9.82 9.42
N LYS A 37 -6.90 -9.64 10.67
CA LYS A 37 -7.28 -10.77 11.51
C LYS A 37 -8.35 -11.63 10.83
N SER A 38 -9.45 -11.02 10.40
CA SER A 38 -10.56 -11.72 9.77
C SER A 38 -10.14 -12.49 8.51
N VAL A 39 -9.32 -11.88 7.65
CA VAL A 39 -8.90 -12.54 6.41
C VAL A 39 -7.89 -13.65 6.67
N CYS A 40 -6.95 -13.46 7.59
CA CYS A 40 -5.99 -14.52 7.98
C CYS A 40 -6.69 -15.74 8.58
N ASP A 41 -7.63 -15.53 9.52
CA ASP A 41 -8.44 -16.62 10.11
C ASP A 41 -9.21 -17.38 9.03
N ARG A 42 -9.76 -16.68 8.03
CA ARG A 42 -10.46 -17.29 6.89
C ARG A 42 -9.53 -18.13 6.01
N ILE A 43 -8.32 -17.64 5.71
CA ILE A 43 -7.34 -18.36 4.88
C ILE A 43 -6.85 -19.61 5.61
N GLU A 44 -6.53 -19.53 6.92
CA GLU A 44 -6.14 -20.71 7.70
C GLU A 44 -7.21 -21.78 7.74
N LYS A 45 -8.48 -21.37 7.90
CA LYS A 45 -9.62 -22.28 7.88
C LYS A 45 -9.84 -22.92 6.51
N LEU A 46 -9.69 -22.12 5.43
CA LEU A 46 -9.92 -22.61 4.07
C LEU A 46 -8.88 -23.63 3.63
N LEU A 47 -7.62 -23.41 4.01
CA LEU A 47 -6.50 -24.26 3.59
C LEU A 47 -6.08 -25.27 4.67
N GLU A 48 -6.77 -25.29 5.81
CA GLU A 48 -6.46 -26.15 6.97
C GLU A 48 -4.97 -26.09 7.36
N THR A 49 -4.33 -24.95 7.12
CA THR A 49 -2.89 -24.76 7.32
C THR A 49 -2.63 -23.47 8.11
N PRO A 50 -1.88 -23.55 9.22
CA PRO A 50 -1.55 -22.38 10.00
C PRO A 50 -0.55 -21.49 9.24
N LEU A 51 -0.80 -20.18 9.25
CA LEU A 51 0.12 -19.18 8.68
C LEU A 51 1.38 -19.08 9.54
N LYS A 52 2.54 -19.16 8.88
CA LYS A 52 3.85 -19.08 9.56
C LYS A 52 4.28 -17.63 9.72
N ASN A 53 4.97 -17.34 10.82
CA ASN A 53 5.62 -16.04 11.00
C ASN A 53 6.76 -15.85 9.98
N THR A 54 6.74 -14.71 9.31
CA THR A 54 7.79 -14.31 8.37
C THR A 54 8.21 -12.88 8.62
N GLY A 55 9.51 -12.60 8.52
CA GLY A 55 10.07 -11.26 8.77
C GLY A 55 9.88 -10.28 7.63
N SER A 56 9.50 -10.78 6.42
CA SER A 56 9.30 -9.96 5.22
C SER A 56 8.20 -10.57 4.34
N PRO A 57 7.50 -9.75 3.53
CA PRO A 57 6.46 -10.23 2.61
C PRO A 57 6.98 -11.20 1.54
N LEU A 58 8.19 -10.95 1.01
CA LEU A 58 8.93 -11.85 0.12
C LEU A 58 10.36 -12.01 0.63
N ASP A 59 11.03 -13.07 0.19
CA ASP A 59 12.45 -13.25 0.51
C ASP A 59 13.32 -12.26 -0.30
N ALA A 60 14.49 -11.92 0.24
CA ALA A 60 15.44 -11.09 -0.48
C ALA A 60 15.90 -11.81 -1.75
N GLY A 61 15.85 -11.11 -2.89
CA GLY A 61 16.24 -11.69 -4.17
C GLY A 61 15.27 -12.74 -4.72
N ASP A 62 14.04 -12.82 -4.19
CA ASP A 62 13.03 -13.73 -4.73
C ASP A 62 12.56 -13.28 -6.12
N HIS A 63 12.52 -14.23 -7.05
CA HIS A 63 12.12 -14.06 -8.44
C HIS A 63 10.92 -14.95 -8.77
N PRO A 64 9.68 -14.55 -8.42
CA PRO A 64 8.49 -15.35 -8.70
C PRO A 64 8.29 -15.68 -10.17
N GLU A 65 8.82 -14.86 -11.09
CA GLU A 65 8.78 -15.08 -12.54
C GLU A 65 9.60 -16.30 -12.99
N MET A 66 10.54 -16.75 -12.16
CA MET A 66 11.37 -17.94 -12.45
C MET A 66 10.83 -19.21 -11.79
N ASP A 67 9.62 -19.16 -11.23
CA ASP A 67 9.00 -20.31 -10.60
C ASP A 67 8.68 -21.40 -11.64
N ASP A 68 9.19 -22.61 -11.43
CA ASP A 68 9.04 -23.78 -12.30
C ASP A 68 8.20 -24.89 -11.67
N THR A 69 7.60 -24.66 -10.50
CA THR A 69 6.73 -25.63 -9.83
C THR A 69 5.47 -25.92 -10.66
N ASP A 70 4.71 -26.94 -10.27
CA ASP A 70 3.49 -27.34 -10.96
C ASP A 70 2.45 -26.22 -11.02
N LEU A 71 1.68 -26.21 -12.10
CA LEU A 71 0.53 -25.30 -12.24
C LEU A 71 -0.57 -25.68 -11.27
N LEU A 72 -1.21 -24.70 -10.67
CA LEU A 72 -2.38 -24.93 -9.83
C LEU A 72 -3.56 -25.48 -10.65
N VAL A 73 -4.35 -26.35 -10.02
CA VAL A 73 -5.61 -26.80 -10.61
C VAL A 73 -6.69 -25.70 -10.55
N PRO A 74 -7.76 -25.75 -11.35
CA PRO A 74 -8.75 -24.68 -11.44
C PRO A 74 -9.34 -24.21 -10.11
N SER A 75 -9.57 -25.12 -9.17
CA SER A 75 -10.08 -24.78 -7.82
C SER A 75 -9.06 -23.96 -7.00
N GLU A 76 -7.78 -24.30 -7.10
CA GLU A 76 -6.69 -23.59 -6.42
C GLU A 76 -6.41 -22.24 -7.06
N ILE A 77 -6.58 -22.11 -8.39
CA ILE A 77 -6.48 -20.82 -9.10
C ILE A 77 -7.49 -19.82 -8.51
N LEU A 78 -8.74 -20.25 -8.27
CA LEU A 78 -9.77 -19.40 -7.67
C LEU A 78 -9.38 -18.98 -6.25
N ILE A 79 -8.82 -19.88 -5.46
CA ILE A 79 -8.31 -19.57 -4.11
C ILE A 79 -7.18 -18.54 -4.20
N TYR A 80 -6.21 -18.76 -5.09
CA TYR A 80 -5.11 -17.82 -5.31
C TYR A 80 -5.61 -16.43 -5.69
N GLN A 81 -6.53 -16.32 -6.67
CA GLN A 81 -7.12 -15.05 -7.10
C GLN A 81 -7.85 -14.34 -5.96
N MET A 82 -8.62 -15.09 -5.15
CA MET A 82 -9.26 -14.55 -3.94
C MET A 82 -8.22 -14.02 -2.95
N MET A 83 -7.14 -14.76 -2.72
CA MET A 83 -6.05 -14.33 -1.83
C MET A 83 -5.41 -13.02 -2.32
N ILE A 84 -5.09 -12.93 -3.61
CA ILE A 84 -4.54 -11.70 -4.21
C ILE A 84 -5.50 -10.52 -4.03
N GLY A 85 -6.81 -10.72 -4.26
CA GLY A 85 -7.81 -9.68 -4.02
C GLY A 85 -7.85 -9.21 -2.56
N CYS A 86 -7.73 -10.13 -1.60
CA CYS A 86 -7.64 -9.78 -0.18
C CYS A 86 -6.36 -8.99 0.16
N LEU A 87 -5.22 -9.34 -0.44
CA LEU A 87 -3.96 -8.59 -0.26
C LEU A 87 -4.06 -7.19 -0.86
N GLN A 88 -4.63 -7.05 -2.06
CA GLN A 88 -4.87 -5.74 -2.68
C GLN A 88 -5.76 -4.85 -1.80
N TRP A 89 -6.81 -5.42 -1.20
CA TRP A 89 -7.63 -4.67 -0.25
C TRP A 89 -6.86 -4.25 1.00
N ALA A 90 -5.99 -5.10 1.54
CA ALA A 90 -5.12 -4.72 2.66
C ALA A 90 -4.22 -3.53 2.30
N VAL A 91 -3.66 -3.49 1.07
CA VAL A 91 -2.90 -2.35 0.56
C VAL A 91 -3.76 -1.09 0.54
N THR A 92 -4.99 -1.17 0.03
CA THR A 92 -5.94 -0.04 0.01
C THR A 92 -6.25 0.49 1.42
N LEU A 93 -6.25 -0.38 2.42
CA LEU A 93 -6.42 -0.02 3.84
C LEU A 93 -5.13 0.49 4.51
N GLY A 94 -4.09 0.79 3.72
CA GLY A 94 -2.86 1.42 4.21
C GLY A 94 -1.70 0.46 4.50
N ARG A 95 -1.78 -0.83 4.12
CA ARG A 95 -0.65 -1.76 4.22
C ARG A 95 0.26 -1.65 3.00
N TYR A 96 0.89 -0.50 2.85
CA TYR A 96 1.81 -0.20 1.75
C TYR A 96 3.05 -1.10 1.75
N ASP A 97 3.44 -1.59 2.91
CA ASP A 97 4.55 -2.51 3.14
C ASP A 97 4.44 -3.83 2.35
N ILE A 98 3.24 -4.27 1.97
CA ILE A 98 3.04 -5.46 1.14
C ILE A 98 2.74 -5.15 -0.33
N GLN A 99 2.72 -3.90 -0.76
CA GLN A 99 2.25 -3.54 -2.11
C GLN A 99 3.12 -4.14 -3.21
N TYR A 100 4.44 -4.07 -3.07
CA TYR A 100 5.37 -4.68 -4.03
C TYR A 100 5.11 -6.18 -4.19
N ALA A 101 5.04 -6.91 -3.07
CA ALA A 101 4.78 -8.34 -3.06
C ALA A 101 3.44 -8.69 -3.71
N THR A 102 2.39 -7.95 -3.33
CA THR A 102 1.03 -8.14 -3.86
C THR A 102 0.97 -7.91 -5.37
N ASN A 103 1.53 -6.80 -5.85
CA ASN A 103 1.54 -6.47 -7.28
C ASN A 103 2.39 -7.45 -8.09
N THR A 104 3.51 -7.92 -7.54
CA THR A 104 4.34 -8.94 -8.17
C THR A 104 3.58 -10.24 -8.33
N LEU A 105 2.91 -10.73 -7.30
CA LEU A 105 2.14 -11.98 -7.32
C LEU A 105 0.87 -11.87 -8.17
N ALA A 106 0.21 -10.71 -8.19
CA ALA A 106 -0.99 -10.48 -9.00
C ALA A 106 -0.79 -10.75 -10.50
N ARG A 107 0.45 -10.65 -10.99
CA ARG A 107 0.81 -10.91 -12.40
C ARG A 107 0.55 -12.35 -12.83
N PHE A 108 0.58 -13.28 -11.90
CA PHE A 108 0.43 -14.71 -12.16
C PHE A 108 -1.03 -15.20 -12.01
N GLY A 109 -2.00 -14.29 -11.83
CA GLY A 109 -3.39 -14.63 -11.54
C GLY A 109 -4.09 -15.52 -12.55
N GLN A 110 -3.63 -15.58 -13.81
CA GLN A 110 -4.22 -16.45 -14.84
C GLN A 110 -3.65 -17.87 -14.83
N LYS A 111 -2.36 -18.02 -14.53
CA LYS A 111 -1.65 -19.30 -14.53
C LYS A 111 -0.69 -19.36 -13.33
N PRO A 112 -1.23 -19.33 -12.10
CA PRO A 112 -0.40 -19.43 -10.92
C PRO A 112 0.17 -20.84 -10.75
N ARG A 113 1.31 -20.92 -10.10
CA ARG A 113 1.98 -22.17 -9.75
C ARG A 113 1.94 -22.37 -8.23
N ASP A 114 2.27 -23.56 -7.77
CA ASP A 114 2.34 -23.90 -6.34
C ASP A 114 3.30 -22.96 -5.58
N GLY A 115 4.43 -22.62 -6.15
CA GLY A 115 5.36 -21.65 -5.57
C GLY A 115 4.77 -20.25 -5.44
N HIS A 116 3.88 -19.80 -6.37
CA HIS A 116 3.17 -18.53 -6.23
C HIS A 116 2.17 -18.56 -5.07
N LEU A 117 1.46 -19.68 -4.89
CA LEU A 117 0.54 -19.87 -3.76
C LEU A 117 1.29 -19.84 -2.41
N LYS A 118 2.44 -20.51 -2.33
CA LYS A 118 3.30 -20.48 -1.14
C LYS A 118 3.79 -19.06 -0.81
N ARG A 119 4.16 -18.28 -1.82
CA ARG A 119 4.53 -16.86 -1.64
C ARG A 119 3.34 -16.00 -1.17
N ALA A 120 2.15 -16.23 -1.71
CA ALA A 120 0.95 -15.54 -1.23
C ALA A 120 0.67 -15.87 0.25
N LEU A 121 0.78 -17.14 0.66
CA LEU A 121 0.69 -17.56 2.06
C LEU A 121 1.75 -16.92 2.95
N ARG A 122 2.96 -16.71 2.43
CA ARG A 122 4.01 -15.98 3.13
C ARG A 122 3.61 -14.54 3.41
N VAL A 123 3.01 -13.83 2.43
CA VAL A 123 2.50 -12.47 2.65
C VAL A 123 1.42 -12.44 3.71
N PHE A 124 0.49 -13.41 3.73
CA PHE A 124 -0.49 -13.52 4.80
C PHE A 124 0.15 -13.82 6.17
N GLY A 125 1.16 -14.65 6.21
CA GLY A 125 1.96 -14.89 7.40
C GLY A 125 2.57 -13.59 7.94
N TYR A 126 3.23 -12.82 7.07
CA TYR A 126 3.74 -11.50 7.42
C TYR A 126 2.65 -10.59 7.97
N LEU A 127 1.51 -10.47 7.28
CA LEU A 127 0.40 -9.64 7.73
C LEU A 127 -0.14 -10.05 9.10
N LYS A 128 -0.32 -11.35 9.34
CA LYS A 128 -0.84 -11.87 10.63
C LYS A 128 0.04 -11.46 11.81
N PHE A 129 1.35 -11.61 11.66
CA PHE A 129 2.29 -11.33 12.76
C PHE A 129 2.65 -9.83 12.86
N HIS A 130 2.40 -9.05 11.79
CA HIS A 130 2.59 -7.61 11.74
C HIS A 130 1.27 -6.83 11.58
N ALA A 131 0.17 -7.38 12.11
CA ALA A 131 -1.18 -6.81 11.95
C ALA A 131 -1.36 -5.42 12.58
N ARG A 132 -0.46 -4.99 13.46
CA ARG A 132 -0.52 -3.70 14.16
C ARG A 132 0.05 -2.52 13.35
N GLY A 133 0.57 -2.76 12.14
CA GLY A 133 1.04 -1.69 11.26
C GLY A 133 -0.07 -0.67 11.01
N LYS A 134 0.25 0.62 11.18
CA LYS A 134 -0.66 1.76 11.01
C LYS A 134 0.00 2.81 10.15
N LEU A 135 -0.81 3.54 9.39
CA LEU A 135 -0.41 4.82 8.81
C LEU A 135 -0.64 5.92 9.86
N TYR A 136 0.32 6.80 9.98
CA TYR A 136 0.22 8.00 10.81
C TYR A 136 -0.09 9.18 9.90
N LEU A 137 -1.23 9.84 10.13
CA LEU A 137 -1.65 11.02 9.39
C LEU A 137 -1.10 12.26 10.11
N ASP A 138 0.23 12.34 10.17
CA ASP A 138 0.96 13.38 10.85
C ASP A 138 1.13 14.60 9.93
N PRO A 139 0.50 15.75 10.23
CA PRO A 139 0.56 16.95 9.40
C PRO A 139 1.85 17.75 9.57
N SER A 140 2.73 17.36 10.50
CA SER A 140 3.99 18.08 10.73
C SER A 140 4.87 18.08 9.47
N PRO A 141 5.67 19.12 9.23
CA PRO A 141 6.58 19.17 8.10
C PRO A 141 7.60 18.02 8.15
N VAL A 142 7.96 17.49 6.98
CA VAL A 142 9.07 16.55 6.86
C VAL A 142 10.38 17.29 7.20
N SER A 143 11.22 16.67 8.03
CA SER A 143 12.57 17.20 8.27
C SER A 143 13.50 16.78 7.14
N TYR A 144 14.17 17.74 6.58
CA TYR A 144 15.15 17.54 5.50
C TYR A 144 16.57 17.89 5.95
N GLU A 145 16.86 17.79 7.25
CA GLU A 145 18.19 18.03 7.78
C GLU A 145 19.25 17.21 7.02
N GLY A 146 20.27 17.89 6.50
CA GLY A 146 21.36 17.27 5.75
C GLY A 146 21.05 16.96 4.27
N ILE A 147 19.90 17.37 3.76
CA ILE A 147 19.56 17.27 2.33
C ILE A 147 19.67 18.64 1.70
N ASP A 148 20.57 18.77 0.74
CA ASP A 148 20.72 19.97 -0.08
C ASP A 148 19.68 19.92 -1.21
N PHE A 149 18.64 20.76 -1.13
CA PHE A 149 17.67 20.88 -2.21
C PHE A 149 18.20 21.83 -3.26
N LYS A 150 18.14 21.38 -4.51
CA LYS A 150 18.35 22.26 -5.65
C LYS A 150 16.97 22.71 -6.13
N ASP A 151 16.74 24.02 -6.08
CA ASP A 151 15.57 24.63 -6.69
C ASP A 151 15.68 24.44 -8.22
N GLU A 152 14.69 23.78 -8.81
CA GLU A 152 14.60 23.63 -10.26
C GLU A 152 13.57 24.61 -10.80
N ASP A 153 13.97 25.40 -11.79
CA ASP A 153 13.07 26.29 -12.49
C ASP A 153 12.24 25.52 -13.52
N TRP A 154 11.00 25.22 -13.14
CA TRP A 154 10.05 24.51 -14.00
C TRP A 154 9.57 25.33 -15.19
N THR A 155 9.80 26.67 -15.22
CA THR A 155 9.40 27.50 -16.35
C THR A 155 10.16 27.18 -17.62
N GLU A 156 11.37 26.58 -17.52
CA GLU A 156 12.09 26.06 -18.69
C GLU A 156 11.32 24.91 -19.37
N CYS A 157 10.61 24.07 -18.59
CA CYS A 157 9.87 22.93 -19.11
C CYS A 157 8.41 23.25 -19.45
N TYR A 158 7.84 24.21 -18.73
CA TYR A 158 6.43 24.58 -18.83
C TYR A 158 6.28 26.12 -18.85
N PRO A 159 6.77 26.78 -19.91
CA PRO A 159 6.81 28.25 -19.95
C PRO A 159 5.41 28.90 -19.97
N ASP A 160 4.40 28.18 -20.42
CA ASP A 160 3.02 28.67 -20.55
C ASP A 160 2.11 28.15 -19.42
N ALA A 161 2.67 27.50 -18.38
CA ALA A 161 1.88 27.01 -17.26
C ALA A 161 1.46 28.18 -16.35
N GLU A 162 0.18 28.50 -16.36
CA GLU A 162 -0.43 29.44 -15.43
C GLU A 162 -1.21 28.68 -14.34
N GLU A 163 -1.00 29.05 -13.08
CA GLU A 163 -1.79 28.52 -11.98
C GLU A 163 -3.15 29.22 -11.97
N TYR A 164 -4.21 28.49 -12.27
CA TYR A 164 -5.57 28.99 -12.19
C TYR A 164 -6.19 28.65 -10.84
N ILE A 165 -6.49 29.67 -10.04
CA ILE A 165 -7.27 29.54 -8.81
C ILE A 165 -8.65 30.10 -9.09
N ASP A 166 -9.71 29.28 -8.89
CA ASP A 166 -11.09 29.73 -9.05
C ASP A 166 -11.40 30.90 -8.11
N GLU A 167 -12.00 31.95 -8.62
CA GLU A 167 -12.33 33.16 -7.84
C GLU A 167 -13.28 32.86 -6.66
N ASN A 168 -14.04 31.76 -6.71
CA ASN A 168 -14.91 31.29 -5.65
C ASN A 168 -14.25 30.22 -4.77
N ALA A 169 -12.97 29.89 -4.98
CA ALA A 169 -12.28 28.94 -4.14
C ALA A 169 -12.25 29.43 -2.69
N PRO A 170 -12.54 28.57 -1.70
CA PRO A 170 -12.44 28.96 -0.30
C PRO A 170 -11.00 29.32 0.01
N GLY A 171 -10.80 30.44 0.72
CA GLY A 171 -9.46 30.87 1.15
C GLY A 171 -8.72 29.78 1.92
N SER A 172 -7.40 29.70 1.73
CA SER A 172 -6.56 28.74 2.46
C SER A 172 -6.71 28.94 3.97
N LYS A 173 -6.90 27.84 4.70
CA LYS A 173 -6.94 27.84 6.18
C LYS A 173 -5.56 27.72 6.82
N VAL A 174 -4.54 27.42 6.02
CA VAL A 174 -3.13 27.27 6.41
C VAL A 174 -2.25 27.93 5.37
N ASP A 175 -1.11 28.47 5.77
CA ASP A 175 -0.24 29.21 4.87
C ASP A 175 0.42 28.32 3.83
N THR A 176 0.93 27.14 4.25
CA THR A 176 1.61 26.22 3.36
C THR A 176 1.51 24.79 3.89
N VAL A 177 1.28 23.82 3.00
CA VAL A 177 1.37 22.39 3.33
C VAL A 177 2.38 21.75 2.37
N PRO A 178 3.54 21.27 2.87
CA PRO A 178 4.56 20.67 2.02
C PRO A 178 4.08 19.33 1.47
N ILE A 179 4.24 19.17 0.15
CA ILE A 179 4.05 17.87 -0.53
C ILE A 179 5.44 17.35 -0.88
N THR A 180 5.76 16.16 -0.37
CA THR A 180 7.03 15.49 -0.66
C THR A 180 6.79 14.28 -1.54
N VAL A 181 7.56 14.15 -2.61
CA VAL A 181 7.49 13.01 -3.54
C VAL A 181 8.82 12.27 -3.54
N PHE A 182 8.79 11.01 -3.11
CA PHE A 182 9.91 10.08 -3.29
C PHE A 182 9.61 9.21 -4.51
N LYS A 183 10.58 9.16 -5.43
CA LYS A 183 10.49 8.37 -6.65
C LYS A 183 11.73 7.50 -6.79
N ASP A 184 11.52 6.22 -7.07
CA ASP A 184 12.57 5.27 -7.35
C ASP A 184 12.16 4.33 -8.49
N ALA A 185 13.14 3.81 -9.22
CA ALA A 185 12.92 2.82 -10.25
C ALA A 185 14.05 1.77 -10.23
N SER A 186 13.67 0.51 -10.06
CA SER A 186 14.63 -0.58 -10.20
C SER A 186 15.12 -0.69 -11.64
N HIS A 187 16.39 -1.09 -11.84
CA HIS A 187 16.91 -1.32 -13.18
C HIS A 187 16.74 -2.79 -13.59
N ALA A 188 15.83 -3.06 -14.54
CA ALA A 188 15.67 -4.36 -15.21
C ALA A 188 15.61 -5.59 -14.26
N THR A 189 14.97 -5.45 -13.10
CA THR A 189 14.96 -6.47 -12.03
C THR A 189 14.20 -7.73 -12.37
N CYS A 190 13.24 -7.70 -13.30
CA CYS A 190 12.60 -8.92 -13.77
C CYS A 190 13.53 -9.71 -14.70
N LEU A 191 13.86 -10.93 -14.31
CA LEU A 191 14.79 -11.76 -15.06
C LEU A 191 14.24 -12.22 -16.41
N ASP A 192 12.94 -12.45 -16.50
CA ASP A 192 12.25 -12.90 -17.73
C ASP A 192 12.13 -11.78 -18.76
N THR A 193 11.58 -10.62 -18.39
CA THR A 193 11.23 -9.57 -19.35
C THR A 193 12.14 -8.34 -19.28
N ARG A 194 13.09 -8.30 -18.35
CA ARG A 194 14.03 -7.18 -18.11
C ARG A 194 13.33 -5.84 -17.86
N ARG A 195 12.08 -5.86 -17.41
CA ARG A 195 11.35 -4.64 -17.05
C ARG A 195 11.67 -4.20 -15.64
N SER A 196 11.60 -2.89 -15.44
CA SER A 196 11.80 -2.23 -14.15
C SER A 196 10.49 -2.11 -13.36
N VAL A 197 10.61 -1.94 -12.06
CA VAL A 197 9.48 -1.55 -11.17
C VAL A 197 9.68 -0.10 -10.79
N THR A 198 8.60 0.68 -10.87
CA THR A 198 8.58 2.07 -10.40
C THR A 198 7.94 2.12 -9.03
N GLY A 199 8.61 2.78 -8.08
CA GLY A 199 8.09 3.12 -6.76
C GLY A 199 7.84 4.61 -6.65
N ILE A 200 6.70 5.01 -6.08
CA ILE A 200 6.37 6.39 -5.77
C ILE A 200 5.74 6.42 -4.38
N LEU A 201 6.20 7.34 -3.54
CA LEU A 201 5.59 7.66 -2.25
C LEU A 201 5.36 9.17 -2.20
N ILE A 202 4.11 9.57 -1.92
CA ILE A 202 3.75 10.98 -1.75
C ILE A 202 3.31 11.20 -0.30
N LEU A 203 3.90 12.19 0.32
CA LEU A 203 3.58 12.65 1.67
C LEU A 203 2.94 14.03 1.60
N LEU A 204 1.97 14.28 2.46
CA LEU A 204 1.44 15.59 2.81
C LEU A 204 1.87 15.89 4.26
N GLY A 205 2.86 16.78 4.45
CA GLY A 205 3.63 16.77 5.68
C GLY A 205 4.30 15.40 5.85
N ASN A 206 4.24 14.80 7.04
CA ASN A 206 4.70 13.43 7.28
C ASN A 206 3.61 12.36 7.03
N ALA A 207 2.41 12.75 6.58
CA ALA A 207 1.33 11.80 6.30
C ALA A 207 1.48 11.16 4.91
N PRO A 208 1.63 9.84 4.78
CA PRO A 208 1.64 9.19 3.49
C PRO A 208 0.21 9.17 2.90
N ILE A 209 0.02 9.85 1.78
CA ILE A 209 -1.28 9.98 1.10
C ILE A 209 -1.38 9.13 -0.16
N PHE A 210 -0.26 8.77 -0.74
CA PHE A 210 -0.22 7.94 -1.94
C PHE A 210 1.02 7.06 -1.95
N PHE A 211 0.84 5.81 -2.32
CA PHE A 211 1.92 4.88 -2.56
C PHE A 211 1.64 4.07 -3.82
N TYR A 212 2.65 3.95 -4.67
CA TYR A 212 2.59 3.23 -5.92
C TYR A 212 3.83 2.35 -6.07
N SER A 213 3.62 1.09 -6.42
CA SER A 213 4.69 0.18 -6.79
C SER A 213 4.17 -0.71 -7.90
N LYS A 214 4.61 -0.45 -9.12
CA LYS A 214 4.16 -1.21 -10.30
C LYS A 214 5.27 -1.30 -11.35
N ARG A 215 5.17 -2.35 -12.12
CA ARG A 215 5.98 -2.64 -13.27
C ARG A 215 5.35 -2.13 -14.56
#